data_a006c8d354d6f86a891b2017ae04eb0c
#
_entry.id   a006c8d354d6f86a891b2017ae04eb0c
#
_cell.length_a   1.000
_cell.length_b   1.000
_cell.length_c   1.000
_cell.angle_alpha   90.00
_cell.angle_beta   90.00
_cell.angle_gamma   90.00
#
_symmetry.space_group_name_H-M   'P 1'
#
loop_
_entity.id
_entity.type
_entity.pdbx_description
1 polymer ?
#
loop_
_entity_poly.entity_id
_entity_poly.type
_entity_poly.pdbx_seq_one_letter_code
_entity_poly.pdbx_strand_id
1 'polypeptide(L)'
;MKTATPAILLGLMLATPACANPAPPPLEGPRLVLTGVGRFAVLADLSTVSREGDMTRMRSLQVTEEDFTVGGQTYWGGWSWWTFDCRAKTADRLDFASVREGGAEGPATPDAAPPYPAAPGGDAAELLAIACDPTSAGEADADNLADAVRVGRAALRLAD
;
A
#
# COMPACT_ATOMS: atom_id res chain seq x y z
N MET A 1 -81.96 -1.76 14.69
CA MET A 1 -80.76 -1.14 14.07
C MET A 1 -79.56 -1.58 14.92
N LYS A 2 -78.75 -2.47 14.34
CA LYS A 2 -77.53 -3.00 15.05
C LYS A 2 -76.27 -2.36 14.41
N THR A 3 -75.55 -1.56 15.18
CA THR A 3 -74.30 -0.94 14.83
C THR A 3 -73.15 -1.91 15.12
N ALA A 4 -72.41 -2.34 14.10
CA ALA A 4 -71.19 -3.14 14.24
C ALA A 4 -69.96 -2.21 14.30
N THR A 5 -69.15 -2.40 15.33
CA THR A 5 -67.87 -1.68 15.55
C THR A 5 -66.72 -2.50 14.91
N PRO A 6 -65.87 -1.94 14.10
CA PRO A 6 -64.70 -2.71 13.60
C PRO A 6 -63.58 -2.67 14.62
N ALA A 7 -62.99 -3.83 14.94
CA ALA A 7 -61.79 -3.98 15.74
C ALA A 7 -60.56 -3.74 14.85
N ILE A 8 -59.72 -2.75 15.23
CA ILE A 8 -58.42 -2.48 14.60
C ILE A 8 -57.36 -3.36 15.28
N LEU A 9 -56.83 -4.33 14.54
CA LEU A 9 -55.65 -5.11 14.96
C LEU A 9 -54.36 -4.30 14.69
N LEU A 10 -53.74 -3.86 15.76
CA LEU A 10 -52.46 -3.17 15.73
C LEU A 10 -51.36 -4.24 15.67
N GLY A 11 -50.74 -4.46 14.50
CA GLY A 11 -49.63 -5.38 14.31
C GLY A 11 -48.34 -4.77 14.83
N LEU A 12 -47.75 -5.35 15.90
CA LEU A 12 -46.47 -4.97 16.48
C LEU A 12 -45.35 -5.58 15.60
N MET A 13 -44.69 -4.76 14.76
CA MET A 13 -43.51 -5.19 14.01
C MET A 13 -42.30 -5.15 14.95
N LEU A 14 -41.78 -6.32 15.32
CA LEU A 14 -40.51 -6.50 16.02
C LEU A 14 -39.38 -6.31 15.01
N ALA A 15 -38.69 -5.17 15.06
CA ALA A 15 -37.45 -4.96 14.32
C ALA A 15 -36.31 -5.71 15.03
N THR A 16 -35.78 -6.75 14.36
CA THR A 16 -34.56 -7.44 14.81
C THR A 16 -33.34 -6.53 14.59
N PRO A 17 -32.50 -6.28 15.62
CA PRO A 17 -31.26 -5.55 15.40
C PRO A 17 -30.31 -6.40 14.53
N ALA A 18 -29.89 -5.87 13.38
CA ALA A 18 -28.82 -6.44 12.59
C ALA A 18 -27.51 -6.35 13.39
N CYS A 19 -26.93 -7.50 13.76
CA CYS A 19 -25.59 -7.55 14.33
C CYS A 19 -24.61 -7.09 13.24
N ALA A 20 -24.19 -5.81 13.28
CA ALA A 20 -23.07 -5.35 12.49
C ALA A 20 -21.81 -6.05 13.03
N ASN A 21 -21.15 -6.85 12.18
CA ASN A 21 -19.82 -7.35 12.52
C ASN A 21 -18.90 -6.15 12.76
N PRO A 22 -18.14 -6.12 13.87
CA PRO A 22 -17.14 -5.09 14.06
C PRO A 22 -16.15 -5.13 12.89
N ALA A 23 -15.83 -3.96 12.32
CA ALA A 23 -14.78 -3.85 11.33
C ALA A 23 -13.47 -4.41 11.94
N PRO A 24 -12.66 -5.14 11.17
CA PRO A 24 -11.36 -5.58 11.65
C PRO A 24 -10.56 -4.37 12.13
N PRO A 25 -9.79 -4.50 13.23
CA PRO A 25 -8.96 -3.41 13.71
C PRO A 25 -8.01 -2.96 12.59
N PRO A 26 -7.70 -1.66 12.48
CA PRO A 26 -6.70 -1.16 11.55
C PRO A 26 -5.40 -1.93 11.77
N LEU A 27 -4.76 -2.37 10.70
CA LEU A 27 -3.44 -2.98 10.78
C LEU A 27 -2.49 -1.92 11.33
N GLU A 28 -1.96 -2.13 12.53
CA GLU A 28 -1.00 -1.24 13.15
C GLU A 28 0.35 -1.39 12.46
N GLY A 29 0.80 -0.35 11.77
CA GLY A 29 2.10 -0.29 11.10
C GLY A 29 2.11 -0.72 9.63
N PRO A 30 3.21 -0.47 8.93
CA PRO A 30 3.40 -0.87 7.55
C PRO A 30 3.57 -2.39 7.44
N ARG A 31 3.14 -2.95 6.31
CA ARG A 31 3.37 -4.35 5.94
C ARG A 31 4.20 -4.38 4.67
N LEU A 32 5.51 -4.46 4.82
CA LEU A 32 6.48 -4.27 3.75
C LEU A 32 6.96 -5.60 3.19
N VAL A 33 6.83 -5.78 1.88
CA VAL A 33 7.26 -6.97 1.14
C VAL A 33 8.31 -6.56 0.11
N LEU A 34 9.45 -7.23 0.11
CA LEU A 34 10.50 -7.02 -0.88
C LEU A 34 10.02 -7.53 -2.24
N THR A 35 9.94 -6.63 -3.21
CA THR A 35 9.45 -6.92 -4.56
C THR A 35 10.54 -6.97 -5.61
N GLY A 36 11.59 -6.16 -5.45
CA GLY A 36 12.65 -6.06 -6.43
C GLY A 36 13.99 -5.70 -5.80
N VAL A 37 15.07 -6.15 -6.46
CA VAL A 37 16.45 -5.83 -6.10
C VAL A 37 17.20 -5.47 -7.39
N GLY A 38 17.66 -4.23 -7.46
CA GLY A 38 18.42 -3.71 -8.59
C GLY A 38 19.37 -2.63 -8.07
N ARG A 39 19.31 -1.41 -8.61
CA ARG A 39 20.04 -0.27 -8.05
C ARG A 39 19.60 0.08 -6.62
N PHE A 40 18.36 -0.23 -6.30
CA PHE A 40 17.74 -0.10 -4.99
C PHE A 40 17.04 -1.41 -4.65
N ALA A 41 16.83 -1.67 -3.37
CA ALA A 41 15.83 -2.63 -2.96
C ALA A 41 14.47 -1.93 -2.89
N VAL A 42 13.44 -2.54 -3.46
CA VAL A 42 12.08 -1.98 -3.53
C VAL A 42 11.15 -2.85 -2.72
N LEU A 43 10.43 -2.21 -1.78
CA LEU A 43 9.44 -2.89 -0.95
C LEU A 43 8.06 -2.28 -1.17
N ALA A 44 7.07 -3.13 -1.38
CA ALA A 44 5.66 -2.74 -1.44
C ALA A 44 5.08 -2.65 -0.03
N ASP A 45 4.32 -1.59 0.28
CA ASP A 45 3.58 -1.49 1.54
C ASP A 45 2.14 -1.97 1.36
N LEU A 46 1.88 -3.22 1.73
CA LEU A 46 0.58 -3.86 1.62
C LEU A 46 -0.50 -3.20 2.49
N SER A 47 -0.11 -2.49 3.56
CA SER A 47 -1.05 -1.79 4.43
C SER A 47 -1.70 -0.59 3.74
N THR A 48 -1.10 -0.09 2.66
CA THR A 48 -1.55 1.09 1.92
C THR A 48 -2.32 0.77 0.65
N VAL A 49 -2.49 -0.52 0.32
CA VAL A 49 -3.20 -0.94 -0.88
C VAL A 49 -4.67 -0.52 -0.81
N SER A 50 -5.10 0.26 -1.78
CA SER A 50 -6.49 0.64 -1.96
C SER A 50 -6.91 0.46 -3.41
N ARG A 51 -8.11 -0.10 -3.65
CA ARG A 51 -8.59 -0.44 -4.99
C ARG A 51 -9.88 0.31 -5.32
N GLU A 52 -9.93 0.86 -6.53
CA GLU A 52 -11.12 1.47 -7.10
C GLU A 52 -11.29 1.00 -8.55
N GLY A 53 -12.17 0.03 -8.78
CA GLY A 53 -12.33 -0.63 -10.08
C GLY A 53 -11.05 -1.35 -10.52
N ASP A 54 -10.54 -1.00 -11.71
CA ASP A 54 -9.29 -1.55 -12.26
C ASP A 54 -8.04 -0.81 -11.75
N MET A 55 -8.24 0.32 -11.05
CA MET A 55 -7.15 1.12 -10.49
C MET A 55 -6.80 0.66 -9.07
N THR A 56 -5.52 0.57 -8.79
CA THR A 56 -5.02 0.28 -7.44
C THR A 56 -3.97 1.32 -7.06
N ARG A 57 -4.08 1.84 -5.85
CA ARG A 57 -3.10 2.75 -5.26
C ARG A 57 -2.32 2.01 -4.18
N MET A 58 -0.99 2.22 -4.15
CA MET A 58 -0.12 1.60 -3.17
C MET A 58 1.12 2.47 -2.95
N ARG A 59 1.74 2.34 -1.79
CA ARG A 59 3.01 2.97 -1.47
C ARG A 59 4.17 1.98 -1.61
N SER A 60 5.34 2.44 -2.04
CA SER A 60 6.57 1.65 -2.03
C SER A 60 7.71 2.39 -1.35
N LEU A 61 8.60 1.63 -0.74
CA LEU A 61 9.87 2.10 -0.19
C LEU A 61 11.00 1.67 -1.12
N GLN A 62 11.84 2.63 -1.52
CA GLN A 62 13.13 2.36 -2.13
C GLN A 62 14.22 2.50 -1.06
N VAL A 63 15.07 1.49 -0.93
CA VAL A 63 16.17 1.45 0.05
C VAL A 63 17.50 1.49 -0.69
N THR A 64 18.41 2.36 -0.26
CA THR A 64 19.78 2.41 -0.74
C THR A 64 20.64 1.34 -0.07
N GLU A 65 21.63 0.82 -0.77
CA GLU A 65 22.55 -0.20 -0.24
C GLU A 65 23.27 0.28 1.04
N GLU A 66 23.73 1.52 1.01
CA GLU A 66 24.39 2.17 2.14
C GLU A 66 23.73 3.52 2.44
N ASP A 67 24.05 4.07 3.59
CA ASP A 67 23.70 5.45 3.93
C ASP A 67 24.36 6.42 2.95
N PHE A 68 23.61 7.39 2.45
CA PHE A 68 24.18 8.46 1.69
C PHE A 68 23.90 9.82 2.32
N THR A 69 24.87 10.73 2.26
CA THR A 69 24.80 12.03 2.91
C THR A 69 24.81 13.15 1.88
N VAL A 70 23.81 14.02 1.96
CA VAL A 70 23.69 15.22 1.14
C VAL A 70 23.42 16.42 2.05
N GLY A 71 24.23 17.47 1.94
CA GLY A 71 24.07 18.68 2.75
C GLY A 71 24.13 18.44 4.27
N GLY A 72 24.90 17.45 4.71
CA GLY A 72 25.00 17.07 6.13
C GLY A 72 23.81 16.25 6.66
N GLN A 73 22.87 15.86 5.79
CA GLN A 73 21.75 15.02 6.14
C GLN A 73 21.93 13.61 5.56
N THR A 74 21.78 12.59 6.38
CA THR A 74 21.88 11.17 6.00
C THR A 74 20.52 10.62 5.62
N TYR A 75 20.49 9.79 4.58
CA TYR A 75 19.27 9.20 4.00
C TYR A 75 19.39 7.69 3.87
N TRP A 76 18.26 7.01 4.07
CA TRP A 76 18.09 5.56 3.88
C TRP A 76 17.47 5.19 2.53
N GLY A 77 16.79 6.16 1.87
CA GLY A 77 16.06 5.93 0.64
C GLY A 77 14.91 6.90 0.45
N GLY A 78 13.78 6.40 -0.02
CA GLY A 78 12.59 7.23 -0.23
C GLY A 78 11.31 6.45 -0.42
N TRP A 79 10.21 7.11 -0.12
CA TRP A 79 8.85 6.65 -0.35
C TRP A 79 8.31 7.22 -1.66
N SER A 80 7.47 6.42 -2.34
CA SER A 80 6.67 6.87 -3.47
C SER A 80 5.25 6.33 -3.38
N TRP A 81 4.28 7.18 -3.69
CA TRP A 81 2.94 6.74 -4.02
C TRP A 81 2.85 6.37 -5.49
N TRP A 82 2.09 5.35 -5.76
CA TRP A 82 1.84 4.82 -7.10
C TRP A 82 0.36 4.62 -7.34
N THR A 83 -0.03 4.73 -8.61
CA THR A 83 -1.31 4.23 -9.11
C THR A 83 -1.04 3.22 -10.22
N PHE A 84 -1.72 2.10 -10.18
CA PHE A 84 -1.59 1.02 -11.14
C PHE A 84 -2.93 0.76 -11.82
N ASP A 85 -2.95 0.67 -13.16
CA ASP A 85 -4.06 0.10 -13.91
C ASP A 85 -3.81 -1.40 -14.08
N CYS A 86 -4.52 -2.21 -13.32
CA CYS A 86 -4.36 -3.67 -13.33
C CYS A 86 -4.79 -4.32 -14.65
N ARG A 87 -5.69 -3.67 -15.40
CA ARG A 87 -6.16 -4.13 -16.69
C ARG A 87 -5.22 -3.73 -17.82
N ALA A 88 -4.84 -2.46 -17.88
CA ALA A 88 -3.94 -1.95 -18.90
C ALA A 88 -2.47 -2.30 -18.66
N LYS A 89 -2.11 -2.76 -17.44
CA LYS A 89 -0.74 -3.05 -17.02
C LYS A 89 0.16 -1.82 -17.09
N THR A 90 -0.35 -0.69 -16.66
CA THR A 90 0.41 0.57 -16.55
C THR A 90 0.64 0.97 -15.11
N ALA A 91 1.74 1.69 -14.90
CA ALA A 91 2.12 2.26 -13.61
C ALA A 91 2.30 3.77 -13.74
N ASP A 92 1.94 4.48 -12.70
CA ASP A 92 2.09 5.92 -12.55
C ASP A 92 2.68 6.21 -11.18
N ARG A 93 3.90 6.72 -11.14
CA ARG A 93 4.51 7.18 -9.89
C ARG A 93 4.04 8.60 -9.62
N LEU A 94 3.35 8.80 -8.51
CA LEU A 94 2.72 10.07 -8.20
C LEU A 94 3.67 11.07 -7.54
N ASP A 95 4.64 10.56 -6.76
CA ASP A 95 5.56 11.40 -6.00
C ASP A 95 6.84 10.66 -5.57
N PHE A 96 7.72 11.42 -4.92
CA PHE A 96 8.85 10.90 -4.17
C PHE A 96 9.08 11.75 -2.91
N ALA A 97 9.23 11.09 -1.76
CA ALA A 97 9.61 11.70 -0.49
C ALA A 97 10.84 10.99 0.07
N SER A 98 11.92 11.72 0.31
CA SER A 98 13.14 11.15 0.90
C SER A 98 12.89 10.63 2.31
N VAL A 99 13.59 9.55 2.68
CA VAL A 99 13.59 8.99 4.04
C VAL A 99 14.97 9.22 4.64
N ARG A 100 15.02 9.97 5.73
CA ARG A 100 16.25 10.25 6.49
C ARG A 100 16.59 9.07 7.40
N GLU A 101 17.83 9.03 7.80
CA GLU A 101 18.24 8.19 8.94
C GLU A 101 17.31 8.45 10.14
N GLY A 102 16.88 7.35 10.81
CA GLY A 102 15.87 7.43 11.86
C GLY A 102 14.42 7.48 11.39
N GLY A 103 14.17 7.48 10.07
CA GLY A 103 12.85 7.26 9.48
C GLY A 103 12.03 8.52 9.20
N ALA A 104 12.54 9.70 9.47
CA ALA A 104 11.83 10.94 9.17
C ALA A 104 11.67 11.14 7.66
N GLU A 105 10.44 11.39 7.21
CA GLU A 105 10.15 11.67 5.81
C GLU A 105 10.41 13.15 5.48
N GLY A 106 10.95 13.40 4.30
CA GLY A 106 11.02 14.72 3.70
C GLY A 106 9.69 15.12 3.05
N PRO A 107 9.61 16.35 2.52
CA PRO A 107 8.45 16.76 1.73
C PRO A 107 8.34 15.91 0.46
N ALA A 108 7.12 15.54 0.10
CA ALA A 108 6.86 14.84 -1.15
C ALA A 108 7.02 15.80 -2.34
N THR A 109 7.76 15.36 -3.34
CA THR A 109 7.90 16.05 -4.63
C THR A 109 7.04 15.32 -5.65
N PRO A 110 6.05 15.97 -6.27
CA PRO A 110 5.22 15.35 -7.30
C PRO A 110 6.06 14.86 -8.48
N ASP A 111 5.73 13.69 -9.01
CA ASP A 111 6.23 13.21 -10.31
C ASP A 111 5.27 13.66 -11.40
N ALA A 112 5.78 14.37 -12.39
CA ALA A 112 4.96 14.88 -13.49
C ALA A 112 5.03 13.98 -14.75
N ALA A 113 5.72 12.83 -14.66
CA ALA A 113 5.76 11.87 -15.77
C ALA A 113 4.37 11.23 -15.98
N PRO A 114 3.96 11.00 -17.24
CA PRO A 114 2.70 10.31 -17.49
C PRO A 114 2.78 8.83 -17.13
N PRO A 115 1.64 8.16 -16.89
CA PRO A 115 1.58 6.71 -16.74
C PRO A 115 2.29 5.99 -17.90
N TYR A 116 2.97 4.89 -17.59
CA TYR A 116 3.76 4.12 -18.58
C TYR A 116 3.51 2.61 -18.44
N PRO A 117 3.71 1.83 -19.50
CA PRO A 117 3.63 0.37 -19.42
C PRO A 117 4.65 -0.19 -18.42
N ALA A 118 4.18 -1.01 -17.49
CA ALA A 118 5.05 -1.70 -16.54
C ALA A 118 5.78 -2.85 -17.23
N ALA A 119 7.01 -2.58 -17.70
CA ALA A 119 7.81 -3.55 -18.43
C ALA A 119 8.26 -4.71 -17.52
N PRO A 120 8.17 -5.98 -17.98
CA PRO A 120 8.62 -7.13 -17.20
C PRO A 120 10.08 -7.01 -16.76
N GLY A 121 10.35 -7.38 -15.49
CA GLY A 121 11.67 -7.29 -14.86
C GLY A 121 12.06 -5.90 -14.37
N GLY A 122 11.15 -4.94 -14.44
CA GLY A 122 11.33 -3.63 -13.81
C GLY A 122 10.53 -3.47 -12.52
N ASP A 123 11.00 -2.60 -11.63
CA ASP A 123 10.36 -2.33 -10.31
C ASP A 123 8.85 -2.06 -10.43
N ALA A 124 8.45 -1.30 -11.45
CA ALA A 124 7.04 -0.97 -11.68
C ALA A 124 6.18 -2.21 -11.98
N ALA A 125 6.73 -3.21 -12.69
CA ALA A 125 5.99 -4.44 -13.00
C ALA A 125 5.83 -5.32 -11.76
N GLU A 126 6.85 -5.39 -10.92
CA GLU A 126 6.83 -6.15 -9.68
C GLU A 126 5.89 -5.52 -8.66
N LEU A 127 5.95 -4.20 -8.52
CA LEU A 127 4.98 -3.45 -7.70
C LEU A 127 3.55 -3.60 -8.21
N LEU A 128 3.33 -3.53 -9.54
CA LEU A 128 2.01 -3.73 -10.16
C LEU A 128 1.45 -5.12 -9.86
N ALA A 129 2.29 -6.16 -9.95
CA ALA A 129 1.86 -7.53 -9.65
C ALA A 129 1.30 -7.64 -8.24
N ILE A 130 2.01 -7.11 -7.26
CA ILE A 130 1.60 -7.09 -5.84
C ILE A 130 0.38 -6.19 -5.62
N ALA A 131 0.35 -5.00 -6.22
CA ALA A 131 -0.78 -4.08 -6.07
C ALA A 131 -2.09 -4.68 -6.63
N CYS A 132 -2.00 -5.42 -7.73
CA CYS A 132 -3.17 -6.03 -8.37
C CYS A 132 -3.61 -7.34 -7.74
N ASP A 133 -2.70 -8.07 -7.11
CA ASP A 133 -2.98 -9.27 -6.31
C ASP A 133 -2.15 -9.28 -5.01
N PRO A 134 -2.56 -8.51 -3.99
CA PRO A 134 -1.84 -8.44 -2.72
C PRO A 134 -1.75 -9.78 -1.98
N THR A 135 -2.61 -10.73 -2.29
CA THR A 135 -2.61 -12.06 -1.65
C THR A 135 -1.47 -12.94 -2.12
N SER A 136 -0.89 -12.65 -3.30
CA SER A 136 0.27 -13.34 -3.83
C SER A 136 1.58 -13.01 -3.11
N ALA A 137 1.61 -11.92 -2.34
CA ALA A 137 2.82 -11.43 -1.67
C ALA A 137 3.32 -12.30 -0.50
N GLY A 138 2.45 -13.15 0.06
CA GLY A 138 2.79 -13.93 1.26
C GLY A 138 2.84 -13.10 2.55
N GLU A 139 3.72 -13.49 3.47
CA GLU A 139 3.95 -12.74 4.71
C GLU A 139 4.82 -11.50 4.44
N ALA A 140 4.65 -10.48 5.29
CA ALA A 140 5.49 -9.29 5.21
C ALA A 140 6.93 -9.61 5.65
N ASP A 141 7.91 -9.07 4.92
CA ASP A 141 9.33 -9.18 5.25
C ASP A 141 9.72 -8.22 6.39
N ALA A 142 8.95 -7.15 6.57
CA ALA A 142 9.12 -6.18 7.65
C ALA A 142 7.79 -5.51 8.02
N ASP A 143 7.63 -5.18 9.30
CA ASP A 143 6.48 -4.48 9.87
C ASP A 143 6.82 -3.06 10.35
N ASN A 144 8.04 -2.64 10.16
CA ASN A 144 8.54 -1.29 10.44
C ASN A 144 9.65 -0.88 9.48
N LEU A 145 9.91 0.42 9.43
CA LEU A 145 10.85 1.00 8.48
C LEU A 145 12.31 0.56 8.71
N ALA A 146 12.75 0.45 9.96
CA ALA A 146 14.13 0.07 10.27
C ALA A 146 14.44 -1.37 9.81
N ASP A 147 13.50 -2.28 10.04
CA ASP A 147 13.60 -3.65 9.54
C ASP A 147 13.54 -3.72 8.02
N ALA A 148 12.67 -2.92 7.38
CA ALA A 148 12.62 -2.83 5.91
C ALA A 148 13.96 -2.38 5.30
N VAL A 149 14.60 -1.37 5.91
CA VAL A 149 15.94 -0.92 5.49
C VAL A 149 16.97 -2.03 5.66
N ARG A 150 16.94 -2.75 6.78
CA ARG A 150 17.83 -3.89 7.04
C ARG A 150 17.62 -5.02 6.03
N VAL A 151 16.36 -5.39 5.73
CA VAL A 151 15.99 -6.42 4.75
C VAL A 151 16.45 -6.01 3.35
N GLY A 152 16.11 -4.80 2.92
CA GLY A 152 16.48 -4.28 1.60
C GLY A 152 18.01 -4.26 1.38
N ARG A 153 18.78 -3.79 2.36
CA ARG A 153 20.24 -3.78 2.30
C ARG A 153 20.86 -5.18 2.30
N ALA A 154 20.27 -6.10 3.06
CA ALA A 154 20.72 -7.49 3.02
C ALA A 154 20.51 -8.10 1.62
N ALA A 155 19.37 -7.84 0.98
CA ALA A 155 19.07 -8.33 -0.36
C ALA A 155 20.00 -7.71 -1.42
N LEU A 156 20.30 -6.40 -1.34
CA LEU A 156 21.23 -5.73 -2.25
C LEU A 156 22.62 -6.37 -2.19
N ARG A 157 23.18 -6.59 -0.99
CA ARG A 157 24.49 -7.24 -0.82
C ARG A 157 24.56 -8.69 -1.30
N LEU A 158 23.43 -9.37 -1.49
CA LEU A 158 23.39 -10.74 -2.02
C LEU A 158 23.27 -10.77 -3.54
N ALA A 159 22.90 -9.63 -4.14
CA ALA A 159 22.72 -9.50 -5.60
C ALA A 159 24.00 -9.07 -6.32
N ASP A 160 25.00 -8.54 -5.60
CA ASP A 160 26.34 -8.20 -6.09
C ASP A 160 27.24 -9.45 -6.19
#